data_52f58d6fc85750e9b3cf3791e89e5ca1
#
_entry.id   52f58d6fc85750e9b3cf3791e89e5ca1
#
_cell.length_a   1.000
_cell.length_b   1.000
_cell.length_c   1.000
_cell.angle_alpha   90.00
_cell.angle_beta   90.00
_cell.angle_gamma   90.00
#
_symmetry.space_group_name_H-M   'P 1'
#
loop_
_entity.id
_entity.type
_entity.pdbx_description
1 polymer ?
#
loop_
_entity_poly.entity_id
_entity_poly.type
_entity_poly.pdbx_seq_one_letter_code
_entity_poly.pdbx_strand_id
1 'polypeptide(L)'
;MKISKITLGTVNFGMSYGLRREREKNQISEKKAVELIKKSLEYGINCFDTSPDYGNAEKILGKTLKLQKNILIATKVRIEENILKDKSNNGKTFEFVKKSIDKSRTNLGRDQLDFLQIHSPTKRIIKNPYLKDIFLDFKLKKKINRIGVTVYTKDEALTAINSGWIGSVQIPYNLINQSIDQNILKTAKKKGVFVFSRSSFLKGVLTDKIEILPKELEKVKYKIIRNLIKLNMEINDLNNLAPRFVLSNKYIGSVVFGFDNISQLKEITKLQKYKMTSEFVKRLRIFNDKSRLTDPRLWPFI
;
A
#
# COMPACT_ATOMS: atom_id res chain seq x y z
N MET A 1 3.79 2.83 -19.79
CA MET A 1 3.20 4.02 -19.12
C MET A 1 3.91 4.30 -17.80
N LYS A 2 4.15 5.57 -17.47
CA LYS A 2 4.79 5.98 -16.20
C LYS A 2 3.72 6.05 -15.10
N ILE A 3 3.99 5.45 -13.94
CA ILE A 3 3.11 5.47 -12.78
C ILE A 3 3.27 6.81 -12.05
N SER A 4 2.15 7.43 -11.64
CA SER A 4 2.17 8.63 -10.79
C SER A 4 2.87 8.37 -9.46
N LYS A 5 3.52 9.40 -8.90
CA LYS A 5 4.22 9.29 -7.61
C LYS A 5 3.26 9.01 -6.45
N ILE A 6 1.99 9.35 -6.62
CA ILE A 6 0.89 9.06 -5.71
C ILE A 6 0.00 8.01 -6.34
N THR A 7 -0.39 7.00 -5.55
CA THR A 7 -1.41 6.00 -5.84
C THR A 7 -2.59 6.21 -4.90
N LEU A 8 -3.82 6.25 -5.43
CA LEU A 8 -5.02 6.33 -4.61
C LEU A 8 -5.32 4.96 -3.99
N GLY A 9 -5.26 4.86 -2.66
CA GLY A 9 -5.71 3.68 -1.90
C GLY A 9 -7.22 3.74 -1.66
N THR A 10 -7.89 2.61 -1.84
CA THR A 10 -9.36 2.55 -1.86
C THR A 10 -9.98 1.76 -0.70
N VAL A 11 -9.22 1.44 0.34
CA VAL A 11 -9.72 0.64 1.45
C VAL A 11 -10.98 1.23 2.10
N ASN A 12 -11.02 2.56 2.31
CA ASN A 12 -12.16 3.27 2.89
C ASN A 12 -13.36 3.43 1.93
N PHE A 13 -13.27 2.99 0.67
CA PHE A 13 -14.41 2.96 -0.25
C PHE A 13 -15.36 1.80 0.08
N GLY A 14 -14.86 0.70 0.65
CA GLY A 14 -15.67 -0.46 0.93
C GLY A 14 -15.68 -0.91 2.40
N MET A 15 -14.82 -0.33 3.24
CA MET A 15 -14.77 -0.68 4.66
C MET A 15 -14.24 0.48 5.50
N SER A 16 -14.56 0.48 6.79
CA SER A 16 -14.02 1.45 7.74
C SER A 16 -12.55 1.15 8.02
N TYR A 17 -11.69 2.17 7.97
CA TYR A 17 -10.25 2.01 8.10
C TYR A 17 -9.59 3.20 8.79
N GLY A 18 -8.64 2.92 9.71
CA GLY A 18 -7.84 3.92 10.41
C GLY A 18 -8.41 4.35 11.76
N LEU A 19 -7.65 5.20 12.47
CA LEU A 19 -8.05 5.79 13.74
C LEU A 19 -9.30 6.66 13.57
N ARG A 20 -10.21 6.58 14.54
CA ARG A 20 -11.47 7.31 14.58
C ARG A 20 -11.76 7.78 15.99
N ARG A 21 -12.46 8.90 16.07
CA ARG A 21 -13.17 9.27 17.28
C ARG A 21 -14.35 8.30 17.46
N GLU A 22 -14.77 8.11 18.69
CA GLU A 22 -15.96 7.29 18.98
C GLU A 22 -17.15 7.68 18.08
N ARG A 23 -17.85 6.68 17.53
CA ARG A 23 -19.00 6.81 16.62
C ARG A 23 -18.72 7.32 15.19
N GLU A 24 -17.50 7.67 14.82
CA GLU A 24 -17.19 8.01 13.42
C GLU A 24 -17.03 6.75 12.55
N LYS A 25 -17.67 6.73 11.38
CA LYS A 25 -17.42 5.74 10.34
C LYS A 25 -16.45 6.34 9.31
N ASN A 26 -15.28 5.74 9.15
CA ASN A 26 -14.31 6.19 8.15
C ASN A 26 -14.56 5.60 6.75
N GLN A 27 -15.60 4.78 6.59
CA GLN A 27 -16.04 4.37 5.27
C GLN A 27 -16.78 5.53 4.62
N ILE A 28 -16.34 5.91 3.43
CA ILE A 28 -16.98 6.97 2.66
C ILE A 28 -18.11 6.41 1.78
N SER A 29 -19.08 7.25 1.45
CA SER A 29 -20.16 6.86 0.54
C SER A 29 -19.65 6.62 -0.88
N GLU A 30 -20.35 5.80 -1.68
CA GLU A 30 -20.01 5.57 -3.10
C GLU A 30 -19.91 6.88 -3.87
N LYS A 31 -20.82 7.85 -3.63
CA LYS A 31 -20.81 9.16 -4.25
C LYS A 31 -19.48 9.90 -4.00
N LYS A 32 -19.03 9.95 -2.74
CA LYS A 32 -17.74 10.56 -2.37
C LYS A 32 -16.54 9.80 -2.97
N ALA A 33 -16.61 8.46 -3.01
CA ALA A 33 -15.57 7.65 -3.62
C ALA A 33 -15.43 7.95 -5.12
N VAL A 34 -16.53 8.03 -5.85
CA VAL A 34 -16.55 8.41 -7.28
C VAL A 34 -15.97 9.81 -7.49
N GLU A 35 -16.32 10.76 -6.63
CA GLU A 35 -15.80 12.13 -6.70
C GLU A 35 -14.28 12.18 -6.45
N LEU A 36 -13.79 11.46 -5.44
CA LEU A 36 -12.35 11.33 -5.15
C LEU A 36 -11.59 10.71 -6.33
N ILE A 37 -12.13 9.66 -6.97
CA ILE A 37 -11.52 9.05 -8.15
C ILE A 37 -11.41 10.08 -9.27
N LYS A 38 -12.49 10.78 -9.61
CA LYS A 38 -12.49 11.80 -10.68
C LYS A 38 -11.49 12.91 -10.38
N LYS A 39 -11.49 13.44 -9.16
CA LYS A 39 -10.53 14.50 -8.76
C LYS A 39 -9.08 13.98 -8.73
N SER A 40 -8.85 12.71 -8.41
CA SER A 40 -7.51 12.12 -8.49
C SER A 40 -6.96 12.14 -9.92
N LEU A 41 -7.80 11.84 -10.91
CA LEU A 41 -7.42 11.91 -12.33
C LEU A 41 -7.06 13.35 -12.75
N GLU A 42 -7.85 14.36 -12.33
CA GLU A 42 -7.58 15.77 -12.58
C GLU A 42 -6.23 16.22 -11.98
N TYR A 43 -5.83 15.65 -10.86
CA TYR A 43 -4.52 15.88 -10.23
C TYR A 43 -3.38 15.02 -10.80
N GLY A 44 -3.63 14.27 -11.89
CA GLY A 44 -2.61 13.46 -12.57
C GLY A 44 -2.29 12.13 -11.88
N ILE A 45 -3.12 11.68 -10.95
CA ILE A 45 -2.99 10.35 -10.35
C ILE A 45 -3.57 9.33 -11.34
N ASN A 46 -2.75 8.39 -11.80
CA ASN A 46 -3.12 7.38 -12.76
C ASN A 46 -3.00 5.95 -12.24
N CYS A 47 -2.76 5.78 -10.93
CA CYS A 47 -2.65 4.47 -10.29
C CYS A 47 -3.56 4.38 -9.07
N PHE A 48 -4.27 3.25 -8.94
CA PHE A 48 -5.24 2.97 -7.88
C PHE A 48 -4.90 1.64 -7.21
N ASP A 49 -4.88 1.61 -5.88
CA ASP A 49 -4.64 0.40 -5.08
C ASP A 49 -5.94 -0.07 -4.45
N THR A 50 -6.32 -1.30 -4.73
CA THR A 50 -7.55 -1.93 -4.24
C THR A 50 -7.33 -3.38 -3.83
N SER A 51 -8.38 -4.07 -3.39
CA SER A 51 -8.40 -5.51 -3.07
C SER A 51 -9.84 -6.04 -3.12
N PRO A 52 -10.06 -7.30 -3.50
CA PRO A 52 -11.35 -7.95 -3.29
C PRO A 52 -11.79 -7.99 -1.82
N ASP A 53 -10.84 -7.87 -0.87
CA ASP A 53 -11.10 -7.79 0.57
C ASP A 53 -11.61 -6.40 1.02
N TYR A 54 -11.65 -5.40 0.13
CA TYR A 54 -12.09 -4.04 0.44
C TYR A 54 -13.56 -3.80 0.05
N GLY A 55 -14.43 -4.74 0.38
CA GLY A 55 -15.88 -4.64 0.10
C GLY A 55 -16.16 -4.33 -1.38
N ASN A 56 -16.84 -3.23 -1.66
CA ASN A 56 -17.25 -2.84 -3.02
C ASN A 56 -16.19 -2.00 -3.77
N ALA A 57 -14.99 -1.80 -3.23
CA ALA A 57 -14.01 -0.89 -3.81
C ALA A 57 -13.62 -1.22 -5.26
N GLU A 58 -13.44 -2.52 -5.61
CA GLU A 58 -13.16 -2.93 -7.00
C GLU A 58 -14.31 -2.57 -7.94
N LYS A 59 -15.56 -2.80 -7.54
CA LYS A 59 -16.75 -2.48 -8.36
C LYS A 59 -16.90 -0.98 -8.58
N ILE A 60 -16.64 -0.16 -7.55
CA ILE A 60 -16.66 1.30 -7.63
C ILE A 60 -15.60 1.77 -8.62
N LEU A 61 -14.36 1.25 -8.52
CA LEU A 61 -13.29 1.57 -9.48
C LEU A 61 -13.66 1.16 -10.91
N GLY A 62 -14.10 -0.10 -11.10
CA GLY A 62 -14.45 -0.62 -12.41
C GLY A 62 -15.53 0.21 -13.10
N LYS A 63 -16.61 0.54 -12.38
CA LYS A 63 -17.71 1.37 -12.89
C LYS A 63 -17.24 2.79 -13.22
N THR A 64 -16.40 3.40 -12.37
CA THR A 64 -15.98 4.79 -12.53
C THR A 64 -14.90 4.96 -13.59
N LEU A 65 -14.01 3.97 -13.74
CA LEU A 65 -12.83 4.03 -14.63
C LEU A 65 -13.00 3.26 -15.94
N LYS A 66 -14.21 2.73 -16.23
CA LYS A 66 -14.48 1.89 -17.42
C LYS A 66 -14.00 2.51 -18.73
N LEU A 67 -14.23 3.80 -18.93
CA LEU A 67 -13.90 4.53 -20.15
C LEU A 67 -12.54 5.25 -20.09
N GLN A 68 -11.85 5.18 -18.95
CA GLN A 68 -10.58 5.88 -18.76
C GLN A 68 -9.42 5.07 -19.31
N LYS A 69 -8.68 5.68 -20.23
CA LYS A 69 -7.42 5.13 -20.77
C LYS A 69 -6.23 5.55 -19.89
N ASN A 70 -5.14 4.81 -19.99
CA ASN A 70 -3.88 5.13 -19.29
C ASN A 70 -3.98 5.10 -17.74
N ILE A 71 -4.85 4.24 -17.22
CA ILE A 71 -5.02 4.01 -15.79
C ILE A 71 -4.47 2.64 -15.43
N LEU A 72 -3.79 2.57 -14.29
CA LEU A 72 -3.23 1.35 -13.71
C LEU A 72 -3.95 1.02 -12.41
N ILE A 73 -4.31 -0.24 -12.24
CA ILE A 73 -4.96 -0.73 -11.01
C ILE A 73 -4.12 -1.86 -10.42
N ALA A 74 -3.75 -1.69 -9.16
CA ALA A 74 -3.11 -2.73 -8.37
C ALA A 74 -4.16 -3.38 -7.47
N THR A 75 -4.53 -4.62 -7.78
CA THR A 75 -5.41 -5.43 -6.93
C THR A 75 -4.64 -6.59 -6.29
N LYS A 76 -5.32 -7.38 -5.47
CA LYS A 76 -4.67 -8.37 -4.62
C LYS A 76 -5.37 -9.72 -4.68
N VAL A 77 -4.63 -10.76 -4.33
CA VAL A 77 -5.15 -12.11 -4.07
C VAL A 77 -4.52 -12.63 -2.78
N ARG A 78 -5.35 -13.13 -1.87
CA ARG A 78 -4.86 -13.74 -0.63
C ARG A 78 -4.65 -15.23 -0.84
N ILE A 79 -3.43 -15.68 -0.66
CA ILE A 79 -3.07 -17.09 -0.71
C ILE A 79 -2.74 -17.54 0.72
N GLU A 80 -3.48 -18.51 1.22
CA GLU A 80 -3.24 -19.11 2.53
C GLU A 80 -2.34 -20.33 2.40
N GLU A 81 -1.53 -20.61 3.41
CA GLU A 81 -0.60 -21.75 3.39
C GLU A 81 -1.30 -23.10 3.35
N ASN A 82 -2.51 -23.21 3.89
CA ASN A 82 -3.30 -24.44 3.87
C ASN A 82 -3.62 -24.90 2.43
N ILE A 83 -3.80 -23.96 1.49
CA ILE A 83 -4.05 -24.27 0.08
C ILE A 83 -2.80 -24.92 -0.57
N LEU A 84 -1.60 -24.65 -0.02
CA LEU A 84 -0.32 -25.12 -0.56
C LEU A 84 0.24 -26.36 0.17
N LYS A 85 -0.44 -26.86 1.20
CA LYS A 85 0.08 -27.94 2.05
C LYS A 85 0.12 -29.30 1.38
N ASP A 86 -0.77 -29.55 0.46
CA ASP A 86 -0.92 -30.87 -0.17
C ASP A 86 -0.64 -30.75 -1.68
N LYS A 87 0.38 -31.50 -2.15
CA LYS A 87 0.71 -31.58 -3.58
C LYS A 87 -0.43 -32.19 -4.41
N SER A 88 -1.29 -33.03 -3.82
CA SER A 88 -2.50 -33.56 -4.48
C SER A 88 -3.54 -32.48 -4.72
N ASN A 89 -3.45 -31.32 -4.04
CA ASN A 89 -4.35 -30.18 -4.19
C ASN A 89 -3.91 -29.14 -5.24
N ASN A 90 -2.95 -29.46 -6.10
CA ASN A 90 -2.46 -28.55 -7.12
C ASN A 90 -3.58 -28.00 -8.00
N GLY A 91 -4.54 -28.83 -8.41
CA GLY A 91 -5.72 -28.39 -9.16
C GLY A 91 -6.58 -27.38 -8.40
N LYS A 92 -6.78 -27.57 -7.09
CA LYS A 92 -7.56 -26.64 -6.26
C LYS A 92 -6.87 -25.29 -6.10
N THR A 93 -5.55 -25.26 -5.96
CA THR A 93 -4.76 -24.01 -5.90
C THR A 93 -4.90 -23.22 -7.21
N PHE A 94 -4.76 -23.90 -8.35
CA PHE A 94 -4.95 -23.28 -9.66
C PHE A 94 -6.36 -22.69 -9.82
N GLU A 95 -7.41 -23.47 -9.53
CA GLU A 95 -8.79 -23.01 -9.62
C GLU A 95 -9.10 -21.85 -8.67
N PHE A 96 -8.54 -21.85 -7.45
CA PHE A 96 -8.68 -20.76 -6.51
C PHE A 96 -8.07 -19.46 -7.07
N VAL A 97 -6.84 -19.52 -7.57
CA VAL A 97 -6.14 -18.36 -8.16
C VAL A 97 -6.90 -17.87 -9.38
N LYS A 98 -7.33 -18.79 -10.25
CA LYS A 98 -8.15 -18.48 -11.46
C LYS A 98 -9.43 -17.74 -11.08
N LYS A 99 -10.23 -18.29 -10.17
CA LYS A 99 -11.47 -17.65 -9.69
C LYS A 99 -11.23 -16.25 -9.12
N SER A 100 -10.15 -16.07 -8.35
CA SER A 100 -9.78 -14.76 -7.78
C SER A 100 -9.44 -13.76 -8.88
N ILE A 101 -8.66 -14.16 -9.88
CA ILE A 101 -8.30 -13.33 -11.03
C ILE A 101 -9.55 -12.95 -11.82
N ASP A 102 -10.39 -13.93 -12.17
CA ASP A 102 -11.59 -13.70 -12.97
C ASP A 102 -12.60 -12.81 -12.23
N LYS A 103 -12.76 -12.99 -10.91
CA LYS A 103 -13.59 -12.10 -10.07
C LYS A 103 -13.10 -10.67 -10.09
N SER A 104 -11.79 -10.43 -9.88
CA SER A 104 -11.21 -9.07 -9.91
C SER A 104 -11.33 -8.45 -11.31
N ARG A 105 -11.09 -9.23 -12.37
CA ARG A 105 -11.25 -8.74 -13.75
C ARG A 105 -12.69 -8.31 -14.03
N THR A 106 -13.68 -9.11 -13.60
CA THR A 106 -15.10 -8.78 -13.73
C THR A 106 -15.46 -7.53 -12.93
N ASN A 107 -15.06 -7.45 -11.66
CA ASN A 107 -15.35 -6.30 -10.81
C ASN A 107 -14.74 -5.00 -11.35
N LEU A 108 -13.52 -5.07 -11.87
CA LEU A 108 -12.77 -3.93 -12.39
C LEU A 108 -13.12 -3.60 -13.85
N GLY A 109 -13.85 -4.48 -14.56
CA GLY A 109 -14.15 -4.31 -15.97
C GLY A 109 -12.88 -4.31 -16.83
N ARG A 110 -11.93 -5.21 -16.55
CA ARG A 110 -10.62 -5.28 -17.21
C ARG A 110 -10.35 -6.68 -17.77
N ASP A 111 -9.85 -6.76 -19.01
CA ASP A 111 -9.41 -8.03 -19.60
C ASP A 111 -8.09 -8.52 -19.03
N GLN A 112 -7.23 -7.59 -18.60
CA GLN A 112 -5.96 -7.83 -17.98
C GLN A 112 -5.82 -7.00 -16.71
N LEU A 113 -5.36 -7.60 -15.61
CA LEU A 113 -5.00 -6.91 -14.37
C LEU A 113 -3.62 -6.28 -14.53
N ASP A 114 -3.50 -4.97 -14.31
CA ASP A 114 -2.22 -4.26 -14.44
C ASP A 114 -1.20 -4.76 -13.41
N PHE A 115 -1.62 -4.84 -12.15
CA PHE A 115 -0.86 -5.46 -11.07
C PHE A 115 -1.76 -6.42 -10.30
N LEU A 116 -1.32 -7.66 -10.14
CA LEU A 116 -1.90 -8.59 -9.17
C LEU A 116 -0.87 -8.89 -8.09
N GLN A 117 -1.17 -8.48 -6.87
CA GLN A 117 -0.29 -8.64 -5.72
C GLN A 117 -0.76 -9.79 -4.83
N ILE A 118 0.13 -10.73 -4.48
CA ILE A 118 -0.17 -11.70 -3.44
C ILE A 118 -0.19 -10.96 -2.10
N HIS A 119 -1.33 -11.04 -1.40
CA HIS A 119 -1.61 -10.24 -0.21
C HIS A 119 -0.97 -10.85 1.03
N SER A 120 0.10 -10.22 1.52
CA SER A 120 0.80 -10.62 2.76
C SER A 120 1.30 -12.08 2.76
N PRO A 121 1.99 -12.52 1.70
CA PRO A 121 2.51 -13.88 1.64
C PRO A 121 3.64 -14.07 2.63
N THR A 122 3.75 -15.27 3.19
CA THR A 122 4.96 -15.71 3.90
C THR A 122 6.11 -15.95 2.91
N LYS A 123 7.34 -16.04 3.42
CA LYS A 123 8.50 -16.41 2.60
C LYS A 123 8.31 -17.77 1.90
N ARG A 124 7.60 -18.71 2.55
CA ARG A 124 7.27 -20.03 1.98
C ARG A 124 6.38 -19.89 0.73
N ILE A 125 5.36 -19.06 0.79
CA ILE A 125 4.48 -18.76 -0.35
C ILE A 125 5.28 -18.14 -1.50
N ILE A 126 6.14 -17.14 -1.21
CA ILE A 126 6.96 -16.47 -2.23
C ILE A 126 7.93 -17.45 -2.93
N LYS A 127 8.47 -18.42 -2.19
CA LYS A 127 9.41 -19.42 -2.69
C LYS A 127 8.74 -20.65 -3.31
N ASN A 128 7.42 -20.76 -3.28
CA ASN A 128 6.71 -21.94 -3.78
C ASN A 128 6.79 -21.99 -5.33
N PRO A 129 7.43 -23.03 -5.92
CA PRO A 129 7.63 -23.13 -7.36
C PRO A 129 6.32 -23.29 -8.11
N TYR A 130 5.40 -24.11 -7.59
CA TYR A 130 4.11 -24.35 -8.23
C TYR A 130 3.26 -23.07 -8.30
N LEU A 131 3.23 -22.28 -7.22
CA LEU A 131 2.53 -20.99 -7.23
C LEU A 131 3.18 -20.02 -8.22
N LYS A 132 4.52 -19.98 -8.30
CA LYS A 132 5.24 -19.22 -9.31
C LYS A 132 4.77 -19.59 -10.72
N ASP A 133 4.71 -20.89 -11.03
CA ASP A 133 4.33 -21.38 -12.36
C ASP A 133 2.88 -21.00 -12.71
N ILE A 134 1.94 -21.09 -11.77
CA ILE A 134 0.57 -20.62 -11.95
C ILE A 134 0.53 -19.13 -12.32
N PHE A 135 1.22 -18.26 -11.56
CA PHE A 135 1.21 -16.83 -11.84
C PHE A 135 1.89 -16.47 -13.15
N LEU A 136 2.97 -17.18 -13.51
CA LEU A 136 3.65 -16.99 -14.79
C LEU A 136 2.77 -17.43 -15.97
N ASP A 137 2.00 -18.53 -15.84
CA ASP A 137 1.03 -18.97 -16.85
C ASP A 137 -0.05 -17.90 -17.08
N PHE A 138 -0.64 -17.36 -16.02
CA PHE A 138 -1.61 -16.27 -16.16
C PHE A 138 -1.02 -14.99 -16.76
N LYS A 139 0.26 -14.73 -16.51
CA LYS A 139 0.98 -13.62 -17.15
C LYS A 139 1.20 -13.88 -18.64
N LEU A 140 1.62 -15.08 -19.03
CA LEU A 140 1.77 -15.49 -20.45
C LEU A 140 0.44 -15.40 -21.20
N LYS A 141 -0.67 -15.81 -20.56
CA LYS A 141 -2.03 -15.70 -21.09
C LYS A 141 -2.58 -14.28 -21.08
N LYS A 142 -1.77 -13.26 -20.74
CA LYS A 142 -2.14 -11.84 -20.68
C LYS A 142 -3.32 -11.55 -19.75
N LYS A 143 -3.52 -12.37 -18.70
CA LYS A 143 -4.52 -12.10 -17.66
C LYS A 143 -3.97 -11.19 -16.55
N ILE A 144 -2.65 -11.19 -16.38
CA ILE A 144 -1.89 -10.34 -15.46
C ILE A 144 -0.76 -9.70 -16.22
N ASN A 145 -0.56 -8.39 -16.07
CA ASN A 145 0.60 -7.70 -16.64
C ASN A 145 1.81 -7.80 -15.69
N ARG A 146 1.66 -7.42 -14.43
CA ARG A 146 2.75 -7.47 -13.45
C ARG A 146 2.33 -8.19 -12.18
N ILE A 147 3.12 -9.18 -11.80
CA ILE A 147 2.95 -9.93 -10.56
C ILE A 147 3.64 -9.17 -9.43
N GLY A 148 2.98 -9.06 -8.29
CA GLY A 148 3.51 -8.39 -7.11
C GLY A 148 3.24 -9.12 -5.81
N VAL A 149 3.75 -8.56 -4.73
CA VAL A 149 3.45 -8.98 -3.35
C VAL A 149 3.30 -7.78 -2.43
N THR A 150 2.46 -7.91 -1.39
CA THR A 150 2.47 -6.96 -0.27
C THR A 150 3.16 -7.62 0.92
N VAL A 151 4.21 -7.01 1.45
CA VAL A 151 5.03 -7.58 2.51
C VAL A 151 5.10 -6.66 3.72
N TYR A 152 5.50 -7.20 4.86
CA TYR A 152 5.63 -6.46 6.11
C TYR A 152 7.07 -6.41 6.63
N THR A 153 7.84 -7.44 6.37
CA THR A 153 9.18 -7.59 6.93
C THR A 153 10.27 -7.38 5.89
N LYS A 154 11.47 -7.04 6.37
CA LYS A 154 12.68 -6.96 5.57
C LYS A 154 12.97 -8.27 4.83
N ASP A 155 12.82 -9.39 5.51
CA ASP A 155 13.11 -10.72 4.97
C ASP A 155 12.16 -11.12 3.84
N GLU A 156 10.85 -10.82 4.00
CA GLU A 156 9.86 -11.03 2.96
C GLU A 156 10.16 -10.16 1.74
N ALA A 157 10.51 -8.87 1.96
CA ALA A 157 10.88 -7.95 0.90
C ALA A 157 12.10 -8.46 0.11
N LEU A 158 13.17 -8.85 0.81
CA LEU A 158 14.37 -9.39 0.17
C LEU A 158 14.07 -10.70 -0.58
N THR A 159 13.26 -11.59 0.00
CA THR A 159 12.86 -12.84 -0.66
C THR A 159 12.11 -12.54 -1.96
N ALA A 160 11.17 -11.60 -1.95
CA ALA A 160 10.41 -11.21 -3.14
C ALA A 160 11.31 -10.56 -4.20
N ILE A 161 12.15 -9.58 -3.81
CA ILE A 161 13.06 -8.87 -4.72
C ILE A 161 14.06 -9.82 -5.39
N ASN A 162 14.48 -10.88 -4.68
CA ASN A 162 15.45 -11.86 -5.17
C ASN A 162 14.81 -13.04 -5.90
N SER A 163 13.50 -13.16 -5.92
CA SER A 163 12.79 -14.34 -6.45
C SER A 163 12.87 -14.51 -7.99
N GLY A 164 13.15 -13.42 -8.72
CA GLY A 164 13.25 -13.41 -10.18
C GLY A 164 11.89 -13.39 -10.92
N TRP A 165 10.76 -13.59 -10.26
CA TRP A 165 9.44 -13.60 -10.88
C TRP A 165 8.49 -12.50 -10.36
N ILE A 166 8.80 -11.91 -9.21
CA ILE A 166 8.05 -10.79 -8.64
C ILE A 166 8.53 -9.49 -9.27
N GLY A 167 7.64 -8.78 -9.94
CA GLY A 167 7.91 -7.50 -10.61
C GLY A 167 7.55 -6.27 -9.80
N SER A 168 6.80 -6.42 -8.67
CA SER A 168 6.53 -5.31 -7.76
C SER A 168 6.39 -5.77 -6.30
N VAL A 169 6.79 -4.89 -5.38
CA VAL A 169 6.61 -5.08 -3.93
C VAL A 169 5.88 -3.88 -3.34
N GLN A 170 4.91 -4.14 -2.46
CA GLN A 170 4.27 -3.09 -1.67
C GLN A 170 4.67 -3.25 -0.20
N ILE A 171 5.31 -2.23 0.35
CA ILE A 171 5.95 -2.26 1.66
C ILE A 171 5.34 -1.24 2.62
N PRO A 172 5.28 -1.50 3.93
CA PRO A 172 5.08 -0.44 4.90
C PRO A 172 6.36 0.41 4.95
N TYR A 173 6.22 1.70 4.73
CA TYR A 173 7.33 2.64 4.86
C TYR A 173 6.80 4.00 5.26
N ASN A 174 7.19 4.47 6.43
CA ASN A 174 6.74 5.73 6.99
C ASN A 174 7.78 6.30 7.97
N LEU A 175 7.46 7.41 8.59
CA LEU A 175 8.37 8.14 9.46
C LEU A 175 8.92 7.27 10.61
N ILE A 176 8.08 6.39 11.22
CA ILE A 176 8.49 5.54 12.34
C ILE A 176 8.82 4.08 11.95
N ASN A 177 8.45 3.65 10.74
CA ASN A 177 8.83 2.34 10.23
C ASN A 177 9.73 2.50 9.00
N GLN A 178 11.03 2.44 9.22
CA GLN A 178 12.07 2.54 8.20
C GLN A 178 12.87 1.22 8.11
N SER A 179 12.28 0.10 8.53
CA SER A 179 12.93 -1.21 8.60
C SER A 179 13.39 -1.74 7.24
N ILE A 180 12.63 -1.44 6.17
CA ILE A 180 13.03 -1.70 4.79
C ILE A 180 13.88 -0.53 4.33
N ASP A 181 15.17 -0.66 4.56
CA ASP A 181 16.15 0.42 4.42
C ASP A 181 16.50 0.76 2.96
N GLN A 182 17.31 1.82 2.79
CA GLN A 182 17.70 2.32 1.48
C GLN A 182 18.46 1.30 0.63
N ASN A 183 19.18 0.35 1.24
CA ASN A 183 19.94 -0.68 0.51
C ASN A 183 19.01 -1.68 -0.15
N ILE A 184 17.94 -2.08 0.56
CA ILE A 184 16.91 -2.96 0.02
C ILE A 184 16.17 -2.28 -1.13
N LEU A 185 15.77 -1.02 -0.95
CA LEU A 185 15.08 -0.23 -1.97
C LEU A 185 15.96 0.00 -3.22
N LYS A 186 17.26 0.24 -3.01
CA LYS A 186 18.24 0.33 -4.09
C LYS A 186 18.37 -1.00 -4.86
N THR A 187 18.38 -2.13 -4.12
CA THR A 187 18.42 -3.48 -4.72
C THR A 187 17.17 -3.74 -5.55
N ALA A 188 15.97 -3.39 -5.06
CA ALA A 188 14.73 -3.50 -5.81
C ALA A 188 14.84 -2.73 -7.14
N LYS A 189 15.31 -1.46 -7.10
CA LYS A 189 15.51 -0.65 -8.30
C LYS A 189 16.49 -1.29 -9.28
N LYS A 190 17.63 -1.82 -8.80
CA LYS A 190 18.64 -2.50 -9.65
C LYS A 190 18.06 -3.73 -10.35
N LYS A 191 17.15 -4.46 -9.70
CA LYS A 191 16.49 -5.66 -10.23
C LYS A 191 15.21 -5.37 -11.03
N GLY A 192 14.86 -4.10 -11.28
CA GLY A 192 13.65 -3.73 -12.00
C GLY A 192 12.35 -4.01 -11.25
N VAL A 193 12.41 -4.27 -9.92
CA VAL A 193 11.25 -4.49 -9.08
C VAL A 193 10.66 -3.15 -8.65
N PHE A 194 9.41 -2.88 -9.04
CA PHE A 194 8.73 -1.64 -8.70
C PHE A 194 8.32 -1.62 -7.23
N VAL A 195 8.57 -0.52 -6.55
CA VAL A 195 8.26 -0.38 -5.11
C VAL A 195 7.08 0.56 -4.92
N PHE A 196 5.99 0.03 -4.39
CA PHE A 196 4.94 0.81 -3.74
C PHE A 196 5.24 0.92 -2.26
N SER A 197 5.01 2.09 -1.66
CA SER A 197 4.94 2.20 -0.20
C SER A 197 3.52 2.46 0.25
N ARG A 198 3.15 1.92 1.40
CA ARG A 198 1.87 2.11 2.07
C ARG A 198 2.05 2.52 3.53
N SER A 199 0.94 2.82 4.19
CA SER A 199 0.90 3.16 5.61
C SER A 199 1.68 4.43 5.96
N SER A 200 1.74 5.42 5.04
CA SER A 200 2.47 6.68 5.25
C SER A 200 2.00 7.43 6.50
N PHE A 201 0.71 7.38 6.79
CA PHE A 201 0.11 7.95 8.00
C PHE A 201 -0.08 6.93 9.14
N LEU A 202 0.31 5.68 8.93
CA LEU A 202 0.16 4.59 9.93
C LEU A 202 -1.24 4.58 10.55
N LYS A 203 -2.29 4.42 9.72
CA LYS A 203 -3.71 4.46 10.11
C LYS A 203 -4.14 5.77 10.83
N GLY A 204 -3.40 6.86 10.74
CA GLY A 204 -3.66 8.15 11.37
C GLY A 204 -2.73 8.50 12.55
N VAL A 205 -1.91 7.57 13.02
CA VAL A 205 -0.91 7.83 14.10
C VAL A 205 0.06 8.95 13.74
N LEU A 206 0.40 9.08 12.48
CA LEU A 206 1.33 10.11 11.98
C LEU A 206 0.59 11.32 11.42
N THR A 207 -0.48 11.74 12.12
CA THR A 207 -1.24 12.96 11.87
C THR A 207 -1.60 13.63 13.20
N ASP A 208 -2.35 14.73 13.15
CA ASP A 208 -2.96 15.35 14.33
C ASP A 208 -3.86 14.40 15.16
N LYS A 209 -4.36 13.31 14.54
CA LYS A 209 -5.08 12.23 15.27
C LYS A 209 -4.22 11.49 16.30
N ILE A 210 -2.92 11.78 16.40
CA ILE A 210 -2.05 11.26 17.45
C ILE A 210 -2.54 11.63 18.86
N GLU A 211 -3.32 12.68 18.99
CA GLU A 211 -3.89 13.11 20.27
C GLU A 211 -4.92 12.14 20.83
N ILE A 212 -5.64 11.43 19.96
CA ILE A 212 -6.70 10.46 20.32
C ILE A 212 -6.22 9.00 20.27
N LEU A 213 -4.92 8.76 20.39
CA LEU A 213 -4.39 7.39 20.40
C LEU A 213 -4.86 6.61 21.64
N PRO A 214 -5.18 5.32 21.46
CA PRO A 214 -5.42 4.42 22.58
C PRO A 214 -4.18 4.30 23.48
N LYS A 215 -4.41 3.97 24.77
CA LYS A 215 -3.36 3.84 25.80
C LYS A 215 -2.24 2.87 25.39
N GLU A 216 -2.57 1.83 24.66
CA GLU A 216 -1.63 0.82 24.18
C GLU A 216 -0.56 1.40 23.24
N LEU A 217 -0.86 2.52 22.58
CA LEU A 217 0.06 3.25 21.70
C LEU A 217 0.71 4.48 22.37
N GLU A 218 0.49 4.70 23.64
CA GLU A 218 0.99 5.87 24.35
C GLU A 218 2.54 5.98 24.28
N LYS A 219 3.26 4.88 24.39
CA LYS A 219 4.72 4.86 24.21
C LYS A 219 5.16 5.35 22.83
N VAL A 220 4.40 5.00 21.79
CA VAL A 220 4.64 5.48 20.43
C VAL A 220 4.37 6.98 20.33
N LYS A 221 3.25 7.45 20.90
CA LYS A 221 2.89 8.87 21.00
C LYS A 221 4.01 9.69 21.63
N TYR A 222 4.45 9.32 22.83
CA TYR A 222 5.51 10.03 23.54
C TYR A 222 6.83 10.08 22.74
N LYS A 223 7.20 8.99 22.08
CA LYS A 223 8.38 8.95 21.25
C LYS A 223 8.27 9.92 20.06
N ILE A 224 7.12 9.94 19.40
CA ILE A 224 6.89 10.85 18.27
C ILE A 224 6.97 12.29 18.73
N ILE A 225 6.24 12.67 19.78
CA ILE A 225 6.20 14.04 20.32
C ILE A 225 7.61 14.48 20.75
N ARG A 226 8.34 13.65 21.51
CA ARG A 226 9.71 13.95 21.91
C ARG A 226 10.63 14.22 20.72
N ASN A 227 10.47 13.48 19.63
CA ASN A 227 11.30 13.68 18.44
C ASN A 227 10.89 14.92 17.64
N LEU A 228 9.60 15.29 17.64
CA LEU A 228 9.15 16.56 17.07
C LEU A 228 9.77 17.73 17.83
N ILE A 229 9.71 17.73 19.16
CA ILE A 229 10.33 18.76 20.01
C ILE A 229 11.82 18.91 19.71
N LYS A 230 12.57 17.81 19.57
CA LYS A 230 14.01 17.85 19.19
C LYS A 230 14.28 18.49 17.83
N LEU A 231 13.27 18.56 16.98
CA LEU A 231 13.37 19.18 15.66
C LEU A 231 12.73 20.57 15.60
N ASN A 232 12.28 21.12 16.75
CA ASN A 232 11.51 22.36 16.86
C ASN A 232 10.24 22.30 15.99
N MET A 233 9.51 21.20 16.07
CA MET A 233 8.27 20.93 15.31
C MET A 233 7.13 20.62 16.27
N GLU A 234 5.89 20.86 15.79
CA GLU A 234 4.65 20.61 16.51
C GLU A 234 3.90 19.38 15.95
N ILE A 235 2.86 18.95 16.67
CA ILE A 235 2.03 17.80 16.26
C ILE A 235 1.41 18.03 14.88
N ASN A 236 0.91 19.23 14.60
CA ASN A 236 0.30 19.57 13.32
C ASN A 236 1.26 19.43 12.12
N ASP A 237 2.56 19.55 12.36
CA ASP A 237 3.57 19.35 11.32
C ASP A 237 3.59 17.91 10.79
N LEU A 238 3.09 16.91 11.55
CA LEU A 238 3.01 15.52 11.11
C LEU A 238 2.20 15.36 9.82
N ASN A 239 1.15 16.15 9.63
CA ASN A 239 0.31 16.09 8.45
C ASN A 239 1.09 16.38 7.16
N ASN A 240 2.16 17.17 7.26
CA ASN A 240 3.06 17.49 6.15
C ASN A 240 4.35 16.66 6.19
N LEU A 241 4.93 16.43 7.38
CA LEU A 241 6.19 15.74 7.56
C LEU A 241 6.12 14.28 7.10
N ALA A 242 5.09 13.54 7.53
CA ALA A 242 4.96 12.12 7.24
C ALA A 242 4.82 11.83 5.72
N PRO A 243 3.94 12.48 4.96
CA PRO A 243 3.84 12.24 3.53
C PRO A 243 5.07 12.74 2.77
N ARG A 244 5.65 13.89 3.12
CA ARG A 244 6.86 14.41 2.46
C ARG A 244 8.06 13.50 2.66
N PHE A 245 8.22 12.90 3.85
CA PHE A 245 9.26 11.92 4.11
C PHE A 245 9.22 10.76 3.10
N VAL A 246 8.04 10.17 2.88
CA VAL A 246 7.89 9.04 1.96
C VAL A 246 8.00 9.48 0.50
N LEU A 247 7.38 10.60 0.12
CA LEU A 247 7.43 11.15 -1.23
C LEU A 247 8.85 11.55 -1.67
N SER A 248 9.71 11.94 -0.71
CA SER A 248 11.10 12.32 -0.99
C SER A 248 12.02 11.12 -1.27
N ASN A 249 11.57 9.88 -1.00
CA ASN A 249 12.40 8.70 -1.25
C ASN A 249 12.45 8.38 -2.76
N LYS A 250 13.66 8.48 -3.34
CA LYS A 250 13.89 8.28 -4.79
C LYS A 250 13.77 6.83 -5.27
N TYR A 251 13.78 5.86 -4.35
CA TYR A 251 13.66 4.44 -4.65
C TYR A 251 12.23 3.92 -4.54
N ILE A 252 11.33 4.67 -3.94
CA ILE A 252 9.89 4.36 -3.92
C ILE A 252 9.28 4.90 -5.21
N GLY A 253 8.72 3.99 -6.02
CA GLY A 253 8.12 4.32 -7.30
C GLY A 253 6.81 5.08 -7.14
N SER A 254 5.93 4.63 -6.24
CA SER A 254 4.66 5.28 -5.94
C SER A 254 4.26 5.07 -4.47
N VAL A 255 3.55 6.04 -3.90
CA VAL A 255 3.10 6.04 -2.51
C VAL A 255 1.58 5.90 -2.47
N VAL A 256 1.11 4.87 -1.78
CA VAL A 256 -0.33 4.63 -1.60
C VAL A 256 -0.86 5.49 -0.46
N PHE A 257 -1.77 6.40 -0.78
CA PHE A 257 -2.51 7.21 0.17
C PHE A 257 -4.01 6.95 0.09
N GLY A 258 -4.66 6.74 1.22
CA GLY A 258 -6.10 6.85 1.35
C GLY A 258 -6.49 8.30 1.66
N PHE A 259 -7.66 8.73 1.19
CA PHE A 259 -8.20 10.07 1.44
C PHE A 259 -9.65 9.96 1.88
N ASP A 260 -10.04 10.78 2.84
CA ASP A 260 -11.43 10.87 3.32
C ASP A 260 -12.22 11.98 2.58
N ASN A 261 -11.49 12.92 1.98
CA ASN A 261 -12.05 14.07 1.25
C ASN A 261 -11.07 14.67 0.24
N ILE A 262 -11.59 15.58 -0.60
CA ILE A 262 -10.83 16.24 -1.69
C ILE A 262 -9.77 17.21 -1.14
N SER A 263 -9.99 17.82 0.02
CA SER A 263 -9.00 18.73 0.61
C SER A 263 -7.70 17.99 0.91
N GLN A 264 -7.78 16.83 1.58
CA GLN A 264 -6.61 15.98 1.84
C GLN A 264 -5.92 15.55 0.54
N LEU A 265 -6.68 15.14 -0.48
CA LEU A 265 -6.13 14.78 -1.79
C LEU A 265 -5.36 15.95 -2.41
N LYS A 266 -5.93 17.16 -2.41
CA LYS A 266 -5.32 18.38 -2.94
C LYS A 266 -4.02 18.74 -2.21
N GLU A 267 -4.03 18.68 -0.88
CA GLU A 267 -2.87 18.98 -0.04
C GLU A 267 -1.72 18.00 -0.31
N ILE A 268 -1.97 16.69 -0.25
CA ILE A 268 -0.93 15.68 -0.49
C ILE A 268 -0.38 15.77 -1.91
N THR A 269 -1.23 16.06 -2.90
CA THR A 269 -0.78 16.23 -4.28
C THR A 269 0.16 17.43 -4.44
N LYS A 270 -0.07 18.52 -3.70
CA LYS A 270 0.84 19.67 -3.69
C LYS A 270 2.20 19.31 -3.09
N LEU A 271 2.22 18.49 -2.01
CA LEU A 271 3.44 18.14 -1.28
C LEU A 271 4.46 17.36 -2.14
N GLN A 272 4.04 16.65 -3.19
CA GLN A 272 4.98 15.94 -4.06
C GLN A 272 5.99 16.86 -4.77
N LYS A 273 5.69 18.16 -4.89
CA LYS A 273 6.57 19.18 -5.48
C LYS A 273 7.70 19.61 -4.54
N TYR A 274 7.52 19.43 -3.24
CA TYR A 274 8.43 19.91 -2.19
C TYR A 274 9.23 18.76 -1.59
N LYS A 275 10.32 18.39 -2.25
CA LYS A 275 11.23 17.35 -1.75
C LYS A 275 12.00 17.84 -0.54
N MET A 276 12.20 16.96 0.43
CA MET A 276 13.10 17.19 1.55
C MET A 276 14.55 17.06 1.09
N THR A 277 15.45 17.82 1.71
CA THR A 277 16.89 17.65 1.53
C THR A 277 17.36 16.31 2.08
N SER A 278 18.43 15.76 1.52
CA SER A 278 19.01 14.50 2.01
C SER A 278 19.45 14.57 3.46
N GLU A 279 19.92 15.74 3.88
CA GLU A 279 20.34 16.01 5.25
C GLU A 279 19.14 15.95 6.21
N PHE A 280 18.04 16.65 5.89
CA PHE A 280 16.84 16.61 6.70
C PHE A 280 16.24 15.21 6.78
N VAL A 281 16.21 14.45 5.67
CA VAL A 281 15.79 13.04 5.69
C VAL A 281 16.66 12.18 6.60
N LYS A 282 17.99 12.45 6.69
CA LYS A 282 18.89 11.75 7.64
C LYS A 282 18.52 12.09 9.10
N ARG A 283 18.19 13.34 9.41
CA ARG A 283 17.73 13.75 10.75
C ARG A 283 16.44 13.03 11.17
N LEU A 284 15.54 12.76 10.24
CA LEU A 284 14.28 12.05 10.51
C LEU A 284 14.45 10.56 10.89
N ARG A 285 15.67 10.02 10.80
CA ARG A 285 15.96 8.65 11.30
C ARG A 285 15.76 8.48 12.80
N ILE A 286 15.77 9.57 13.57
CA ILE A 286 15.48 9.53 15.01
C ILE A 286 14.08 8.99 15.30
N PHE A 287 13.14 9.12 14.35
CA PHE A 287 11.78 8.59 14.50
C PHE A 287 11.72 7.07 14.34
N ASN A 288 12.71 6.43 13.69
CA ASN A 288 12.64 5.01 13.42
C ASN A 288 12.44 4.18 14.70
N ASP A 289 11.38 3.36 14.69
CA ASP A 289 11.02 2.48 15.80
C ASP A 289 11.00 1.04 15.33
N LYS A 290 11.78 0.20 16.02
CA LYS A 290 11.87 -1.23 15.73
C LYS A 290 10.88 -2.07 16.56
N SER A 291 10.08 -1.42 17.41
CA SER A 291 9.10 -2.14 18.24
C SER A 291 7.96 -2.71 17.39
N ARG A 292 7.34 -3.76 17.91
CA ARG A 292 6.13 -4.36 17.31
C ARG A 292 4.96 -3.37 17.25
N LEU A 293 4.98 -2.31 18.06
CA LEU A 293 3.94 -1.29 18.07
C LEU A 293 3.86 -0.46 16.77
N THR A 294 4.85 -0.56 15.88
CA THR A 294 4.80 0.05 14.55
C THR A 294 4.11 -0.81 13.50
N ASP A 295 3.68 -2.02 13.86
CA ASP A 295 2.94 -2.94 12.99
C ASP A 295 1.44 -2.95 13.32
N PRO A 296 0.58 -2.30 12.50
CA PRO A 296 -0.85 -2.21 12.77
C PRO A 296 -1.62 -3.54 12.74
N ARG A 297 -1.01 -4.64 12.30
CA ARG A 297 -1.62 -5.98 12.35
C ARG A 297 -1.70 -6.51 13.79
N LEU A 298 -0.84 -6.00 14.64
CA LEU A 298 -0.73 -6.43 16.05
C LEU A 298 -1.56 -5.55 16.99
N TRP A 299 -2.31 -4.61 16.46
CA TRP A 299 -3.16 -3.74 17.26
C TRP A 299 -4.53 -4.35 17.48
N PRO A 300 -4.93 -4.67 18.73
CA PRO A 300 -6.17 -5.38 19.02
C PRO A 300 -7.42 -4.49 18.89
N PHE A 301 -7.24 -3.19 18.70
CA PHE A 301 -8.29 -2.17 18.76
C PHE A 301 -8.56 -1.47 17.41
N ILE A 302 -7.97 -1.95 16.31
CA ILE A 302 -8.21 -1.37 14.98
C ILE A 302 -8.51 -2.48 13.97
#